data_69a5d57c0906173b55e7b7ba2c05412c
#
_entry.id   69a5d57c0906173b55e7b7ba2c05412c
#
_cell.length_a   1.000
_cell.length_b   1.000
_cell.length_c   1.000
_cell.angle_alpha   90.00
_cell.angle_beta   90.00
_cell.angle_gamma   90.00
#
_symmetry.space_group_name_H-M   'P 1'
#
loop_
_entity.id
_entity.type
_entity.pdbx_description
1 polymer ?
#
loop_
_entity_poly.entity_id
_entity_poly.type
_entity_poly.pdbx_seq_one_letter_code
_entity_poly.pdbx_strand_id
1 'polypeptide(L)'
;MIKMVKHRCLFLIFLFACVTGISFSQSKDSTKVVSHFGGSFTLTNKGVSSIPNLTLGKPAAIIFLSMGRKLSFEPEFRIAMEGKPWMLIFWGRYDLLNTDKFLIRSRINTSLVFKTIPVVNDGVTVMTMAASRTFTADLSTNYFLSKNISIGPYYMYVYGIEKNAIKHTHFLALRATFSSIKLSDQLYMRFVPQIYYLRIGKYDGFYSNATLTLAKRNFPFSVSTLISKTINTKIPIGENFLWNLNLIYTFNKNYTEKR
;
A
#
# COMPACT_ATOMS: atom_id res chain seq x y z
N MET A 1 -37.92 -5.79 24.02
CA MET A 1 -36.64 -6.53 23.79
C MET A 1 -36.74 -7.57 22.68
N ILE A 2 -37.85 -8.21 22.43
CA ILE A 2 -38.02 -9.29 21.41
C ILE A 2 -38.06 -8.76 19.95
N LYS A 3 -38.52 -7.52 19.69
CA LYS A 3 -38.56 -6.95 18.31
C LYS A 3 -37.18 -6.61 17.72
N MET A 4 -36.19 -6.24 18.55
CA MET A 4 -34.85 -5.90 18.07
C MET A 4 -34.00 -7.12 17.66
N VAL A 5 -34.27 -8.28 18.22
CA VAL A 5 -33.57 -9.53 17.88
C VAL A 5 -34.00 -10.05 16.49
N LYS A 6 -35.30 -9.92 16.15
CA LYS A 6 -35.82 -10.35 14.84
C LYS A 6 -35.18 -9.59 13.65
N HIS A 7 -34.92 -8.30 13.78
CA HIS A 7 -34.32 -7.51 12.69
C HIS A 7 -32.82 -7.82 12.51
N ARG A 8 -32.11 -8.16 13.58
CA ARG A 8 -30.68 -8.57 13.49
C ARG A 8 -30.51 -9.96 12.87
N CYS A 9 -31.41 -10.89 13.16
CA CYS A 9 -31.41 -12.20 12.50
C CYS A 9 -31.79 -12.10 11.02
N LEU A 10 -32.75 -11.25 10.63
CA LEU A 10 -33.13 -11.05 9.23
C LEU A 10 -31.99 -10.42 8.42
N PHE A 11 -31.24 -9.49 9.02
CA PHE A 11 -30.09 -8.83 8.37
C PHE A 11 -28.92 -9.82 8.17
N LEU A 12 -28.67 -10.71 9.13
CA LEU A 12 -27.66 -11.76 9.01
C LEU A 12 -28.06 -12.83 7.97
N ILE A 13 -29.33 -13.19 7.87
CA ILE A 13 -29.84 -14.14 6.85
C ILE A 13 -29.76 -13.52 5.46
N PHE A 14 -30.06 -12.22 5.32
CA PHE A 14 -29.93 -11.50 4.04
C PHE A 14 -28.47 -11.38 3.59
N LEU A 15 -27.55 -11.15 4.55
CA LEU A 15 -26.10 -11.12 4.27
C LEU A 15 -25.57 -12.51 3.83
N PHE A 16 -26.10 -13.58 4.44
CA PHE A 16 -25.71 -14.94 4.09
C PHE A 16 -26.32 -15.41 2.75
N ALA A 17 -27.54 -14.95 2.40
CA ALA A 17 -28.17 -15.23 1.12
C ALA A 17 -27.49 -14.52 -0.07
N CYS A 18 -26.90 -13.32 0.16
CA CYS A 18 -26.12 -12.62 -0.87
C CYS A 18 -24.77 -13.30 -1.19
N VAL A 19 -24.24 -14.12 -0.26
CA VAL A 19 -22.97 -14.84 -0.47
C VAL A 19 -23.15 -16.13 -1.27
N THR A 20 -24.36 -16.75 -1.25
CA THR A 20 -24.63 -18.01 -1.94
C THR A 20 -25.06 -17.87 -3.40
N GLY A 21 -25.31 -16.63 -3.88
CA GLY A 21 -25.81 -16.36 -5.24
C GLY A 21 -24.75 -16.17 -6.33
N ILE A 22 -23.44 -16.25 -6.02
CA ILE A 22 -22.41 -16.17 -7.04
C ILE A 22 -22.05 -17.58 -7.52
N SER A 23 -22.95 -18.18 -8.30
CA SER A 23 -22.62 -19.33 -9.14
C SER A 23 -21.69 -18.81 -10.24
N PHE A 24 -20.37 -18.97 -10.07
CA PHE A 24 -19.43 -18.77 -11.16
C PHE A 24 -19.72 -19.84 -12.22
N SER A 25 -20.37 -19.45 -13.30
CA SER A 25 -20.33 -20.22 -14.55
C SER A 25 -18.85 -20.35 -14.92
N GLN A 26 -18.28 -21.51 -14.65
CA GLN A 26 -16.96 -21.87 -15.14
C GLN A 26 -17.10 -22.07 -16.64
N SER A 27 -16.77 -21.06 -17.43
CA SER A 27 -16.49 -21.27 -18.83
C SER A 27 -15.30 -22.25 -18.88
N LYS A 28 -15.50 -23.31 -19.59
CA LYS A 28 -14.54 -24.39 -19.84
C LYS A 28 -13.46 -23.92 -20.81
N ASP A 29 -12.74 -22.86 -20.43
CA ASP A 29 -11.54 -22.44 -21.12
C ASP A 29 -10.35 -22.98 -20.32
N SER A 30 -9.64 -23.91 -20.93
CA SER A 30 -8.52 -24.67 -20.34
C SER A 30 -7.26 -23.80 -20.14
N THR A 31 -7.42 -22.58 -19.64
CA THR A 31 -6.30 -21.73 -19.26
C THR A 31 -5.71 -22.24 -17.96
N LYS A 32 -4.47 -22.73 -18.05
CA LYS A 32 -3.67 -23.16 -16.91
C LYS A 32 -3.75 -22.11 -15.80
N VAL A 33 -4.23 -22.54 -14.63
CA VAL A 33 -4.30 -21.67 -13.45
C VAL A 33 -2.88 -21.32 -13.03
N VAL A 34 -2.47 -20.08 -13.22
CA VAL A 34 -1.17 -19.59 -12.81
C VAL A 34 -1.34 -18.85 -11.48
N SER A 35 -0.77 -19.34 -10.40
CA SER A 35 -0.54 -18.57 -9.18
C SER A 35 0.87 -17.98 -9.23
N HIS A 36 1.09 -16.85 -8.58
CA HIS A 36 2.42 -16.27 -8.46
C HIS A 36 2.87 -16.21 -6.99
N PHE A 37 4.16 -16.30 -6.79
CA PHE A 37 4.84 -15.94 -5.58
C PHE A 37 6.00 -15.03 -5.93
N GLY A 38 6.00 -13.83 -5.38
CA GLY A 38 7.02 -12.85 -5.64
C GLY A 38 7.19 -11.90 -4.47
N GLY A 39 8.12 -10.99 -4.61
CA GLY A 39 8.35 -9.99 -3.59
C GLY A 39 9.56 -9.14 -3.87
N SER A 40 9.86 -8.28 -2.91
CA SER A 40 11.05 -7.45 -2.94
C SER A 40 11.66 -7.31 -1.55
N PHE A 41 12.97 -7.11 -1.54
CA PHE A 41 13.74 -6.66 -0.40
C PHE A 41 14.30 -5.29 -0.74
N THR A 42 14.00 -4.29 0.10
CA THR A 42 14.41 -2.90 -0.13
C THR A 42 15.23 -2.40 1.04
N LEU A 43 16.40 -1.85 0.76
CA LEU A 43 17.17 -1.03 1.69
C LEU A 43 16.94 0.43 1.33
N THR A 44 16.58 1.24 2.33
CA THR A 44 16.37 2.68 2.15
C THR A 44 17.21 3.48 3.14
N ASN A 45 17.77 4.61 2.68
CA ASN A 45 18.47 5.54 3.57
C ASN A 45 17.53 6.29 4.50
N LYS A 46 16.25 6.41 4.11
CA LYS A 46 15.21 7.09 4.89
C LYS A 46 13.87 6.40 4.64
N GLY A 47 13.32 5.78 5.68
CA GLY A 47 11.99 5.18 5.62
C GLY A 47 10.91 6.25 5.48
N VAL A 48 10.37 6.40 4.28
CA VAL A 48 9.39 7.43 3.93
C VAL A 48 8.02 6.81 3.70
N SER A 49 6.99 7.50 4.18
CA SER A 49 5.59 7.21 3.89
C SER A 49 4.92 8.42 3.24
N SER A 50 3.97 8.17 2.33
CA SER A 50 3.10 9.23 1.79
C SER A 50 2.20 9.87 2.86
N ILE A 51 2.04 9.22 4.01
CA ILE A 51 1.36 9.75 5.19
C ILE A 51 2.46 10.19 6.17
N PRO A 52 2.66 11.50 6.41
CA PRO A 52 3.82 12.02 7.16
C PRO A 52 4.00 11.42 8.55
N ASN A 53 2.92 11.22 9.29
CA ASN A 53 2.96 10.63 10.63
C ASN A 53 3.31 9.13 10.66
N LEU A 54 3.40 8.49 9.51
CA LEU A 54 3.87 7.10 9.34
C LEU A 54 5.29 7.02 8.77
N THR A 55 5.95 8.16 8.52
CA THR A 55 7.35 8.22 8.09
C THR A 55 8.26 7.88 9.27
N LEU A 56 9.22 6.98 9.05
CA LEU A 56 10.23 6.61 10.05
C LEU A 56 11.32 7.69 10.17
N GLY A 57 11.75 8.24 9.02
CA GLY A 57 12.79 9.27 8.95
C GLY A 57 14.22 8.76 9.13
N LYS A 58 14.44 7.45 9.25
CA LYS A 58 15.72 6.78 9.46
C LYS A 58 15.95 5.68 8.44
N PRO A 59 17.18 5.15 8.28
CA PRO A 59 17.45 3.99 7.43
C PRO A 59 16.62 2.76 7.84
N ALA A 60 16.11 2.04 6.85
CA ALA A 60 15.24 0.89 7.08
C ALA A 60 15.41 -0.20 6.01
N ALA A 61 15.04 -1.41 6.38
CA ALA A 61 14.80 -2.53 5.49
C ALA A 61 13.30 -2.78 5.36
N ILE A 62 12.85 -3.06 4.14
CA ILE A 62 11.45 -3.37 3.83
C ILE A 62 11.41 -4.69 3.07
N ILE A 63 10.67 -5.65 3.59
CA ILE A 63 10.40 -6.94 2.97
C ILE A 63 8.96 -6.92 2.53
N PHE A 64 8.71 -7.06 1.25
CA PHE A 64 7.38 -7.19 0.66
C PHE A 64 7.27 -8.54 -0.02
N LEU A 65 6.19 -9.26 0.26
CA LEU A 65 5.87 -10.53 -0.40
C LEU A 65 4.50 -10.40 -1.07
N SER A 66 4.28 -11.17 -2.13
CA SER A 66 2.99 -11.24 -2.81
C SER A 66 2.74 -12.67 -3.26
N MET A 67 1.61 -13.23 -2.86
CA MET A 67 1.21 -14.57 -3.23
C MET A 67 -0.27 -14.62 -3.58
N GLY A 68 -0.58 -15.31 -4.66
CA GLY A 68 -1.98 -15.48 -5.10
C GLY A 68 -2.16 -15.24 -6.59
N ARG A 69 -3.33 -14.74 -6.95
CA ARG A 69 -3.73 -14.50 -8.34
C ARG A 69 -4.61 -13.25 -8.43
N LYS A 70 -5.89 -13.39 -8.80
CA LYS A 70 -6.91 -12.34 -8.74
C LYS A 70 -7.13 -11.87 -7.30
N LEU A 71 -7.15 -12.83 -6.37
CA LEU A 71 -7.02 -12.60 -4.93
C LEU A 71 -5.58 -12.89 -4.52
N SER A 72 -4.93 -11.97 -3.82
CA SER A 72 -3.55 -12.12 -3.36
C SER A 72 -3.42 -11.67 -1.92
N PHE A 73 -2.51 -12.33 -1.20
CA PHE A 73 -2.05 -11.92 0.12
C PHE A 73 -0.66 -11.28 -0.02
N GLU A 74 -0.49 -10.08 0.56
CA GLU A 74 0.69 -9.26 0.36
C GLU A 74 1.20 -8.72 1.71
N PRO A 75 1.89 -9.55 2.51
CA PRO A 75 2.50 -9.08 3.75
C PRO A 75 3.72 -8.20 3.48
N GLU A 76 3.86 -7.15 4.30
CA GLU A 76 4.97 -6.21 4.25
C GLU A 76 5.52 -5.97 5.65
N PHE A 77 6.84 -6.16 5.81
CA PHE A 77 7.56 -5.99 7.06
C PHE A 77 8.56 -4.85 6.89
N ARG A 78 8.42 -3.80 7.70
CA ARG A 78 9.32 -2.64 7.71
C ARG A 78 10.05 -2.58 9.04
N ILE A 79 11.38 -2.59 8.97
CA ILE A 79 12.25 -2.67 10.12
C ILE A 79 13.30 -1.57 10.01
N ALA A 80 13.48 -0.76 11.05
CA ALA A 80 14.60 0.19 11.11
C ALA A 80 15.93 -0.56 11.13
N MET A 81 16.98 0.00 10.55
CA MET A 81 18.30 -0.64 10.53
C MET A 81 18.90 -0.86 11.92
N GLU A 82 18.40 -0.17 12.94
CA GLU A 82 18.72 -0.38 14.36
C GLU A 82 18.01 -1.61 14.98
N GLY A 83 17.32 -2.42 14.16
CA GLY A 83 16.61 -3.63 14.58
C GLY A 83 15.22 -3.42 15.17
N LYS A 84 14.74 -2.18 15.29
CA LYS A 84 13.40 -1.89 15.82
C LYS A 84 12.34 -2.05 14.73
N PRO A 85 11.18 -2.68 15.02
CA PRO A 85 10.09 -2.73 14.07
C PRO A 85 9.56 -1.31 13.80
N TRP A 86 9.22 -1.05 12.54
CA TRP A 86 8.57 0.19 12.13
C TRP A 86 7.09 -0.06 11.80
N MET A 87 6.80 -0.99 10.89
CA MET A 87 5.43 -1.36 10.53
C MET A 87 5.37 -2.83 10.10
N LEU A 88 4.27 -3.50 10.48
CA LEU A 88 3.87 -4.79 9.94
C LEU A 88 2.52 -4.59 9.26
N ILE A 89 2.40 -4.92 7.98
CA ILE A 89 1.21 -4.66 7.17
C ILE A 89 0.80 -5.95 6.48
N PHE A 90 -0.47 -6.31 6.56
CA PHE A 90 -1.01 -7.54 5.99
C PHE A 90 -2.12 -7.19 5.00
N TRP A 91 -1.75 -7.03 3.72
CA TRP A 91 -2.67 -6.70 2.66
C TRP A 91 -3.39 -7.92 2.10
N GLY A 92 -4.70 -7.81 1.93
CA GLY A 92 -5.48 -8.60 1.00
C GLY A 92 -5.77 -7.75 -0.24
N ARG A 93 -5.39 -8.21 -1.41
CA ARG A 93 -5.60 -7.54 -2.70
C ARG A 93 -6.57 -8.32 -3.57
N TYR A 94 -7.53 -7.62 -4.18
CA TYR A 94 -8.44 -8.17 -5.16
C TYR A 94 -8.50 -7.31 -6.41
N ASP A 95 -8.26 -7.92 -7.58
CA ASP A 95 -8.37 -7.28 -8.88
C ASP A 95 -9.83 -7.37 -9.36
N LEU A 96 -10.59 -6.26 -9.16
CA LEU A 96 -12.01 -6.15 -9.51
C LEU A 96 -12.21 -6.25 -11.02
N LEU A 97 -11.42 -5.51 -11.77
CA LEU A 97 -11.39 -5.48 -13.23
C LEU A 97 -9.96 -5.47 -13.73
N ASN A 98 -9.66 -6.32 -14.70
CA ASN A 98 -8.36 -6.34 -15.37
C ASN A 98 -8.60 -6.62 -16.86
N THR A 99 -8.52 -5.55 -17.65
CA THR A 99 -8.66 -5.55 -19.10
C THR A 99 -7.47 -4.84 -19.75
N ASP A 100 -7.40 -4.84 -21.07
CA ASP A 100 -6.32 -4.14 -21.80
C ASP A 100 -6.30 -2.62 -21.54
N LYS A 101 -7.48 -2.04 -21.21
CA LYS A 101 -7.61 -0.59 -21.00
C LYS A 101 -7.78 -0.19 -19.54
N PHE A 102 -8.26 -1.08 -18.68
CA PHE A 102 -8.58 -0.75 -17.30
C PHE A 102 -8.07 -1.81 -16.32
N LEU A 103 -7.43 -1.35 -15.26
CA LEU A 103 -7.19 -2.14 -14.06
C LEU A 103 -7.84 -1.43 -12.87
N ILE A 104 -8.81 -2.10 -12.25
CA ILE A 104 -9.44 -1.64 -11.00
C ILE A 104 -9.08 -2.64 -9.92
N ARG A 105 -8.44 -2.15 -8.86
CA ARG A 105 -7.91 -2.96 -7.76
C ARG A 105 -8.37 -2.40 -6.44
N SER A 106 -8.86 -3.26 -5.57
CA SER A 106 -9.16 -2.96 -4.17
C SER A 106 -8.22 -3.72 -3.27
N ARG A 107 -7.82 -3.09 -2.16
CA ARG A 107 -7.03 -3.72 -1.12
C ARG A 107 -7.57 -3.34 0.25
N ILE A 108 -7.43 -4.28 1.17
CA ILE A 108 -7.69 -4.05 2.60
C ILE A 108 -6.48 -4.54 3.40
N ASN A 109 -6.17 -3.89 4.50
CA ASN A 109 -5.16 -4.40 5.41
C ASN A 109 -5.49 -4.13 6.88
N THR A 110 -4.86 -4.92 7.73
CA THR A 110 -4.59 -4.55 9.11
C THR A 110 -3.11 -4.31 9.26
N SER A 111 -2.71 -3.29 10.03
CA SER A 111 -1.31 -3.03 10.28
C SER A 111 -1.02 -2.70 11.75
N LEU A 112 0.20 -3.03 12.15
CA LEU A 112 0.82 -2.63 13.40
C LEU A 112 1.85 -1.55 13.09
N VAL A 113 1.68 -0.37 13.66
CA VAL A 113 2.61 0.76 13.54
C VAL A 113 3.32 0.93 14.88
N PHE A 114 4.65 0.90 14.85
CA PHE A 114 5.47 1.03 16.06
C PHE A 114 6.09 2.41 16.13
N LYS A 115 6.01 3.04 17.29
CA LYS A 115 6.62 4.34 17.59
C LYS A 115 7.25 4.32 18.96
N THR A 116 8.43 4.93 19.07
CA THR A 116 9.02 5.19 20.36
C THR A 116 8.44 6.51 20.89
N ILE A 117 7.79 6.44 22.04
CA ILE A 117 7.15 7.58 22.71
C ILE A 117 7.72 7.76 24.12
N PRO A 118 7.83 9.00 24.63
CA PRO A 118 8.16 9.22 26.02
C PRO A 118 6.98 8.84 26.91
N VAL A 119 7.24 8.04 27.92
CA VAL A 119 6.28 7.66 28.98
C VAL A 119 6.87 8.10 30.31
N VAL A 120 6.10 8.84 31.10
CA VAL A 120 6.49 9.23 32.45
C VAL A 120 6.06 8.12 33.40
N ASN A 121 7.03 7.51 34.09
CA ASN A 121 6.81 6.50 35.13
C ASN A 121 7.55 6.95 36.39
N ASP A 122 6.84 7.12 37.49
CA ASP A 122 7.37 7.57 38.80
C ASP A 122 8.25 8.84 38.69
N GLY A 123 7.84 9.81 37.84
CA GLY A 123 8.56 11.07 37.62
C GLY A 123 9.79 10.96 36.69
N VAL A 124 10.11 9.76 36.20
CA VAL A 124 11.18 9.49 35.22
C VAL A 124 10.62 9.32 33.83
N THR A 125 11.12 10.06 32.85
CA THR A 125 10.74 9.88 31.44
C THR A 125 11.53 8.74 30.82
N VAL A 126 10.84 7.67 30.42
CA VAL A 126 11.40 6.50 29.76
C VAL A 126 10.88 6.43 28.31
N MET A 127 11.79 6.24 27.34
CA MET A 127 11.42 6.04 25.94
C MET A 127 10.91 4.60 25.73
N THR A 128 9.61 4.45 25.51
CA THR A 128 8.94 3.15 25.39
C THR A 128 8.44 2.95 23.96
N MET A 129 8.58 1.72 23.44
CA MET A 129 8.01 1.36 22.16
C MET A 129 6.51 1.07 22.33
N ALA A 130 5.68 1.87 21.67
CA ALA A 130 4.24 1.71 21.59
C ALA A 130 3.85 1.16 20.22
N ALA A 131 2.94 0.18 20.20
CA ALA A 131 2.31 -0.34 18.99
C ALA A 131 0.89 0.22 18.87
N SER A 132 0.51 0.62 17.67
CA SER A 132 -0.86 1.01 17.34
C SER A 132 -1.36 0.24 16.13
N ARG A 133 -2.64 -0.15 16.20
CA ARG A 133 -3.30 -0.89 15.11
C ARG A 133 -4.05 0.06 14.20
N THR A 134 -4.00 -0.23 12.92
CA THR A 134 -4.84 0.46 11.94
C THR A 134 -5.54 -0.54 11.03
N PHE A 135 -6.69 -0.15 10.53
CA PHE A 135 -7.37 -0.80 9.41
C PHE A 135 -7.31 0.14 8.21
N THR A 136 -6.97 -0.39 7.05
CA THR A 136 -6.88 0.39 5.81
C THR A 136 -7.66 -0.28 4.70
N ALA A 137 -8.36 0.52 3.90
CA ALA A 137 -8.97 0.11 2.65
C ALA A 137 -8.54 1.06 1.54
N ASP A 138 -8.22 0.53 0.37
CA ASP A 138 -7.90 1.36 -0.79
C ASP A 138 -8.56 0.86 -2.08
N LEU A 139 -8.71 1.79 -3.00
CA LEU A 139 -9.17 1.56 -4.36
C LEU A 139 -8.23 2.29 -5.31
N SER A 140 -7.68 1.57 -6.26
CA SER A 140 -6.88 2.14 -7.35
C SER A 140 -7.52 1.82 -8.69
N THR A 141 -7.59 2.83 -9.55
CA THR A 141 -7.96 2.65 -10.94
C THR A 141 -6.80 3.08 -11.82
N ASN A 142 -6.56 2.35 -12.90
CA ASN A 142 -5.58 2.70 -13.91
C ASN A 142 -6.23 2.56 -15.27
N TYR A 143 -6.24 3.65 -16.01
CA TYR A 143 -6.59 3.66 -17.43
C TYR A 143 -5.31 3.62 -18.25
N PHE A 144 -5.15 2.63 -19.10
CA PHE A 144 -3.98 2.44 -19.95
C PHE A 144 -4.12 3.25 -21.23
N LEU A 145 -3.38 4.34 -21.33
CA LEU A 145 -3.25 5.13 -22.57
C LEU A 145 -2.42 4.37 -23.61
N SER A 146 -1.46 3.58 -23.13
CA SER A 146 -0.63 2.67 -23.93
C SER A 146 -0.13 1.53 -23.04
N LYS A 147 0.60 0.56 -23.61
CA LYS A 147 1.22 -0.55 -22.85
C LYS A 147 2.14 -0.05 -21.72
N ASN A 148 2.70 1.14 -21.85
CA ASN A 148 3.68 1.69 -20.91
C ASN A 148 3.19 2.94 -20.16
N ILE A 149 2.01 3.45 -20.46
CA ILE A 149 1.49 4.68 -19.86
C ILE A 149 0.10 4.42 -19.30
N SER A 150 -0.08 4.69 -18.03
CA SER A 150 -1.40 4.67 -17.40
C SER A 150 -1.60 5.89 -16.51
N ILE A 151 -2.87 6.27 -16.32
CA ILE A 151 -3.29 7.33 -15.41
C ILE A 151 -4.52 6.87 -14.65
N GLY A 152 -4.65 7.29 -13.41
CA GLY A 152 -5.88 7.00 -12.66
C GLY A 152 -5.87 7.54 -11.25
N PRO A 153 -7.07 7.73 -10.68
CA PRO A 153 -7.24 8.07 -9.27
C PRO A 153 -6.91 6.88 -8.36
N TYR A 154 -6.44 7.25 -7.18
CA TYR A 154 -6.19 6.35 -6.07
C TYR A 154 -6.80 6.95 -4.82
N TYR A 155 -7.59 6.17 -4.11
CA TYR A 155 -8.16 6.56 -2.82
C TYR A 155 -7.76 5.54 -1.75
N MET A 156 -7.35 6.04 -0.59
CA MET A 156 -7.05 5.21 0.57
C MET A 156 -7.66 5.83 1.82
N TYR A 157 -8.32 4.99 2.60
CA TYR A 157 -8.87 5.32 3.89
C TYR A 157 -8.14 4.52 4.97
N VAL A 158 -7.70 5.21 6.04
CA VAL A 158 -7.06 4.58 7.20
C VAL A 158 -7.87 4.89 8.45
N TYR A 159 -8.21 3.86 9.21
CA TYR A 159 -8.88 3.95 10.49
C TYR A 159 -7.95 3.54 11.62
N GLY A 160 -7.72 4.42 12.60
CA GLY A 160 -6.98 4.13 13.81
C GLY A 160 -7.85 3.41 14.83
N ILE A 161 -7.46 2.21 15.23
CA ILE A 161 -8.25 1.34 16.12
C ILE A 161 -8.16 1.82 17.57
N GLU A 162 -6.99 2.23 18.04
CA GLU A 162 -6.74 2.60 19.43
C GLU A 162 -7.55 3.83 19.86
N LYS A 163 -7.93 3.90 21.13
CA LYS A 163 -8.77 4.99 21.70
C LYS A 163 -8.20 6.38 21.40
N ASN A 164 -6.90 6.55 21.52
CA ASN A 164 -6.19 7.81 21.33
C ASN A 164 -5.57 7.96 19.93
N ALA A 165 -5.86 7.04 19.00
CA ALA A 165 -5.37 7.14 17.64
C ALA A 165 -6.19 8.14 16.83
N ILE A 166 -5.57 8.71 15.80
CA ILE A 166 -6.27 9.48 14.77
C ILE A 166 -7.24 8.53 14.08
N LYS A 167 -8.55 8.78 14.22
CA LYS A 167 -9.58 7.84 13.76
C LYS A 167 -9.69 7.77 12.26
N HIS A 168 -9.58 8.89 11.56
CA HIS A 168 -9.85 8.97 10.13
C HIS A 168 -8.71 9.67 9.42
N THR A 169 -8.14 8.98 8.43
CA THR A 169 -7.18 9.54 7.48
C THR A 169 -7.66 9.21 6.06
N HIS A 170 -7.74 10.22 5.21
CA HIS A 170 -8.15 10.11 3.82
C HIS A 170 -7.00 10.56 2.92
N PHE A 171 -6.64 9.74 1.97
CA PHE A 171 -5.64 10.02 0.96
C PHE A 171 -6.27 9.86 -0.42
N LEU A 172 -6.30 10.92 -1.19
CA LEU A 172 -6.82 10.94 -2.55
C LEU A 172 -5.74 11.44 -3.50
N ALA A 173 -5.37 10.66 -4.48
CA ALA A 173 -4.33 11.01 -5.43
C ALA A 173 -4.78 10.82 -6.88
N LEU A 174 -4.24 11.66 -7.75
CA LEU A 174 -4.17 11.40 -9.18
C LEU A 174 -2.74 11.03 -9.51
N ARG A 175 -2.55 9.86 -10.15
CA ARG A 175 -1.24 9.27 -10.43
C ARG A 175 -1.14 8.92 -11.91
N ALA A 176 -0.02 9.30 -12.52
CA ALA A 176 0.38 8.77 -13.82
C ALA A 176 1.53 7.78 -13.63
N THR A 177 1.62 6.78 -14.50
CA THR A 177 2.70 5.80 -14.51
C THR A 177 3.27 5.68 -15.91
N PHE A 178 4.56 5.94 -16.03
CA PHE A 178 5.39 5.65 -17.21
C PHE A 178 6.25 4.44 -16.84
N SER A 179 5.84 3.24 -17.25
CA SER A 179 6.40 1.99 -16.71
C SER A 179 7.72 1.56 -17.34
N SER A 180 8.04 2.03 -18.55
CA SER A 180 9.24 1.62 -19.29
C SER A 180 9.71 2.72 -20.24
N ILE A 181 10.36 3.73 -19.69
CA ILE A 181 11.05 4.76 -20.47
C ILE A 181 12.42 4.19 -20.85
N LYS A 182 12.64 3.91 -22.13
CA LYS A 182 13.91 3.34 -22.61
C LYS A 182 15.01 4.39 -22.48
N LEU A 183 16.09 4.04 -21.75
CA LEU A 183 17.32 4.85 -21.68
C LEU A 183 18.42 4.26 -22.56
N SER A 184 18.50 2.93 -22.62
CA SER A 184 19.34 2.17 -23.55
C SER A 184 18.68 0.81 -23.85
N ASP A 185 19.34 -0.07 -24.58
CA ASP A 185 18.80 -1.41 -24.86
C ASP A 185 18.62 -2.27 -23.60
N GLN A 186 19.42 -2.02 -22.59
CA GLN A 186 19.39 -2.76 -21.33
C GLN A 186 18.78 -1.97 -20.16
N LEU A 187 18.86 -0.63 -20.18
CA LEU A 187 18.42 0.23 -19.10
C LEU A 187 17.06 0.87 -19.41
N TYR A 188 16.19 0.85 -18.44
CA TYR A 188 14.92 1.56 -18.49
C TYR A 188 14.65 2.27 -17.17
N MET A 189 13.82 3.30 -17.26
CA MET A 189 13.35 4.07 -16.13
C MET A 189 11.83 3.92 -16.00
N ARG A 190 11.36 3.76 -14.78
CA ARG A 190 9.96 3.90 -14.42
C ARG A 190 9.79 5.24 -13.70
N PHE A 191 8.81 6.04 -14.14
CA PHE A 191 8.49 7.33 -13.55
C PHE A 191 7.03 7.37 -13.12
N VAL A 192 6.77 7.71 -11.86
CA VAL A 192 5.42 7.74 -11.29
C VAL A 192 5.20 9.06 -10.56
N PRO A 193 4.79 10.13 -11.28
CA PRO A 193 4.35 11.38 -10.67
C PRO A 193 2.94 11.25 -10.12
N GLN A 194 2.68 11.91 -8.99
CA GLN A 194 1.34 12.07 -8.45
C GLN A 194 1.16 13.40 -7.72
N ILE A 195 -0.05 13.90 -7.74
CA ILE A 195 -0.55 14.94 -6.86
C ILE A 195 -1.59 14.32 -5.93
N TYR A 196 -1.61 14.75 -4.66
CA TYR A 196 -2.54 14.17 -3.72
C TYR A 196 -3.03 15.16 -2.68
N TYR A 197 -4.26 14.92 -2.25
CA TYR A 197 -4.88 15.50 -1.08
C TYR A 197 -4.78 14.50 0.07
N LEU A 198 -4.39 14.98 1.24
CA LEU A 198 -4.29 14.21 2.46
C LEU A 198 -5.07 14.92 3.56
N ARG A 199 -5.96 14.17 4.26
CA ARG A 199 -6.64 14.63 5.47
C ARG A 199 -6.34 13.68 6.61
N ILE A 200 -5.82 14.21 7.71
CA ILE A 200 -5.49 13.48 8.95
C ILE A 200 -6.29 14.10 10.09
N GLY A 201 -7.38 13.43 10.50
CA GLY A 201 -8.32 13.98 11.48
C GLY A 201 -8.95 15.29 10.98
N LYS A 202 -8.65 16.39 11.68
CA LYS A 202 -9.16 17.74 11.34
C LYS A 202 -8.24 18.55 10.40
N TYR A 203 -7.03 18.08 10.16
CA TYR A 203 -6.04 18.79 9.35
C TYR A 203 -5.95 18.20 7.95
N ASP A 204 -5.66 19.03 6.97
CA ASP A 204 -5.53 18.63 5.58
C ASP A 204 -4.36 19.33 4.87
N GLY A 205 -4.07 18.86 3.66
CA GLY A 205 -3.04 19.45 2.81
C GLY A 205 -2.98 18.84 1.42
N PHE A 206 -2.31 19.56 0.53
CA PHE A 206 -2.01 19.18 -0.84
C PHE A 206 -0.51 19.00 -1.03
N TYR A 207 -0.16 17.97 -1.76
CA TYR A 207 1.22 17.53 -1.93
C TYR A 207 1.44 17.07 -3.36
N SER A 208 2.68 17.09 -3.78
CA SER A 208 3.15 16.40 -4.99
C SER A 208 4.28 15.46 -4.64
N ASN A 209 4.34 14.33 -5.29
CA ASN A 209 5.52 13.48 -5.25
C ASN A 209 5.77 12.81 -6.60
N ALA A 210 6.98 12.31 -6.77
CA ALA A 210 7.37 11.49 -7.89
C ALA A 210 8.28 10.35 -7.42
N THR A 211 8.04 9.16 -7.95
CA THR A 211 8.96 8.03 -7.78
C THR A 211 9.66 7.78 -9.11
N LEU A 212 10.99 7.77 -9.07
CA LEU A 212 11.87 7.38 -10.17
C LEU A 212 12.50 6.03 -9.82
N THR A 213 12.47 5.08 -10.74
CA THR A 213 13.13 3.79 -10.58
C THR A 213 13.98 3.52 -11.81
N LEU A 214 15.27 3.29 -11.61
CA LEU A 214 16.20 2.85 -12.65
C LEU A 214 16.41 1.35 -12.52
N ALA A 215 16.18 0.61 -13.60
CA ALA A 215 16.32 -0.83 -13.62
C ALA A 215 16.97 -1.31 -14.92
N LYS A 216 17.65 -2.45 -14.83
CA LYS A 216 18.24 -3.15 -15.97
C LYS A 216 17.39 -4.39 -16.30
N ARG A 217 17.21 -4.66 -17.59
CA ARG A 217 16.49 -5.86 -18.06
C ARG A 217 17.21 -7.12 -17.60
N ASN A 218 16.42 -8.12 -17.18
CA ASN A 218 16.93 -9.43 -16.71
C ASN A 218 17.91 -9.32 -15.52
N PHE A 219 17.80 -8.24 -14.72
CA PHE A 219 18.62 -8.05 -13.54
C PHE A 219 17.71 -7.76 -12.34
N PRO A 220 17.85 -8.48 -11.23
CA PRO A 220 16.89 -8.42 -10.14
C PRO A 220 17.02 -7.17 -9.26
N PHE A 221 18.08 -6.38 -9.43
CA PHE A 221 18.29 -5.16 -8.64
C PHE A 221 17.86 -3.92 -9.42
N SER A 222 17.29 -2.98 -8.68
CA SER A 222 16.96 -1.64 -9.17
C SER A 222 17.23 -0.60 -8.09
N VAL A 223 17.41 0.65 -8.53
CA VAL A 223 17.56 1.80 -7.64
C VAL A 223 16.37 2.71 -7.83
N SER A 224 15.77 3.17 -6.75
CA SER A 224 14.66 4.13 -6.82
C SER A 224 14.83 5.29 -5.85
N THR A 225 14.21 6.41 -6.19
CA THR A 225 14.07 7.57 -5.30
C THR A 225 12.62 8.02 -5.31
N LEU A 226 12.13 8.39 -4.15
CA LEU A 226 10.89 9.15 -4.00
C LEU A 226 11.26 10.56 -3.62
N ILE A 227 10.70 11.52 -4.32
CA ILE A 227 10.81 12.95 -4.03
C ILE A 227 9.40 13.45 -3.76
N SER A 228 9.20 14.11 -2.64
CA SER A 228 7.89 14.64 -2.23
C SER A 228 8.02 16.09 -1.78
N LYS A 229 7.09 16.93 -2.21
CA LYS A 229 7.01 18.35 -1.86
C LYS A 229 5.61 18.70 -1.38
N THR A 230 5.56 19.43 -0.28
CA THR A 230 4.32 20.07 0.21
C THR A 230 3.97 21.24 -0.71
N ILE A 231 2.72 21.29 -1.16
CA ILE A 231 2.17 22.42 -1.92
C ILE A 231 1.54 23.40 -0.92
N ASN A 232 0.63 22.90 -0.10
CA ASN A 232 -0.02 23.67 0.97
C ASN A 232 -0.53 22.68 2.03
N THR A 233 -0.31 22.95 3.33
CA THR A 233 -0.74 22.04 4.39
C THR A 233 -1.03 22.76 5.69
N LYS A 234 -2.06 22.25 6.39
CA LYS A 234 -2.36 22.55 7.80
C LYS A 234 -1.95 21.39 8.72
N ILE A 235 -1.40 20.30 8.15
CA ILE A 235 -0.96 19.14 8.92
C ILE A 235 0.34 19.52 9.65
N PRO A 236 0.38 19.48 11.00
CA PRO A 236 1.50 20.02 11.79
C PRO A 236 2.75 19.12 11.77
N ILE A 237 2.67 17.98 11.08
CA ILE A 237 3.71 16.94 11.05
C ILE A 237 4.16 16.73 9.61
N GLY A 238 5.46 16.77 9.38
CA GLY A 238 6.07 16.45 8.10
C GLY A 238 7.12 17.49 7.68
N GLU A 239 7.96 17.10 6.76
CA GLU A 239 8.94 17.96 6.11
C GLU A 239 8.33 18.56 4.85
N ASN A 240 8.64 19.83 4.54
CA ASN A 240 8.17 20.49 3.31
C ASN A 240 8.76 19.85 2.05
N PHE A 241 9.94 19.28 2.17
CA PHE A 241 10.61 18.53 1.12
C PHE A 241 11.19 17.26 1.71
N LEU A 242 10.86 16.13 1.07
CA LEU A 242 11.24 14.81 1.51
C LEU A 242 11.75 14.00 0.34
N TRP A 243 12.84 13.28 0.54
CA TRP A 243 13.37 12.34 -0.45
C TRP A 243 13.98 11.12 0.23
N ASN A 244 14.11 10.06 -0.52
CA ASN A 244 14.86 8.87 -0.11
C ASN A 244 15.59 8.26 -1.31
N LEU A 245 16.49 7.33 -1.03
CA LEU A 245 17.15 6.48 -1.99
C LEU A 245 16.97 5.03 -1.56
N ASN A 246 16.55 4.18 -2.49
CA ASN A 246 16.26 2.77 -2.24
C ASN A 246 17.09 1.90 -3.16
N LEU A 247 17.69 0.85 -2.61
CA LEU A 247 18.21 -0.31 -3.35
C LEU A 247 17.20 -1.44 -3.20
N ILE A 248 16.70 -1.95 -4.32
CA ILE A 248 15.62 -2.92 -4.36
C ILE A 248 16.09 -4.19 -5.06
N TYR A 249 15.97 -5.33 -4.39
CA TYR A 249 16.05 -6.66 -4.98
C TYR A 249 14.64 -7.19 -5.20
N THR A 250 14.32 -7.68 -6.39
CA THR A 250 12.99 -8.19 -6.74
C THR A 250 13.09 -9.63 -7.25
N PHE A 251 12.19 -10.48 -6.81
CA PHE A 251 12.04 -11.85 -7.33
C PHE A 251 10.56 -12.12 -7.64
N ASN A 252 10.34 -12.98 -8.65
CA ASN A 252 8.99 -13.44 -9.02
C ASN A 252 9.07 -14.85 -9.59
N LYS A 253 8.19 -15.74 -9.12
CA LYS A 253 8.01 -17.10 -9.64
C LYS A 253 6.54 -17.32 -9.95
N ASN A 254 6.26 -17.82 -11.14
CA ASN A 254 4.92 -18.24 -11.55
C ASN A 254 4.82 -19.75 -11.42
N TYR A 255 3.71 -20.20 -10.83
CA TYR A 255 3.43 -21.62 -10.64
C TYR A 255 2.22 -21.99 -11.52
N THR A 256 2.39 -23.03 -12.30
CA THR A 256 1.30 -23.66 -13.08
C THR A 256 0.91 -24.96 -12.40
N GLU A 257 -0.38 -25.21 -12.23
CA GLU A 257 -0.85 -26.50 -11.78
C GLU A 257 -0.53 -27.55 -12.87
N LYS A 258 0.31 -28.54 -12.51
CA LYS A 258 0.49 -29.71 -13.36
C LYS A 258 -0.76 -30.56 -13.21
N ARG A 259 -1.52 -30.74 -14.30
CA ARG A 259 -2.52 -31.79 -14.40
C ARG A 259 -1.84 -33.15 -14.59
#